data_47646d229dbf1d4a1aa09eebf87c68d6
#
_entry.id   47646d229dbf1d4a1aa09eebf87c68d6
#
_cell.length_a   1.000
_cell.length_b   1.000
_cell.length_c   1.000
_cell.angle_alpha   90.00
_cell.angle_beta   90.00
_cell.angle_gamma   90.00
#
_symmetry.space_group_name_H-M   'P 1'
#
loop_
_entity.id
_entity.type
_entity.pdbx_description
1 polymer ?
#
loop_
_entity_poly.entity_id
_entity_poly.type
_entity_poly.pdbx_seq_one_letter_code
_entity_poly.pdbx_strand_id
1 'polypeptide(L)'
;KAKTPAKTTAKTPAKTVAAVKPAASTAEFNINGTVTGFNEGATVELLNGQTGATELSTILKAGKFSFKGKMERPEFKIVLFNRQQPYITVFLDNSNVTITGDKATIDKSKVIGSPSHTAFEQFNNSLEPYQSVFAPDGEYDSAMLAKAMNLIHDFVTTHKDSYITPLAVIRYNQIADDVVKTEELYNILDPQLKVT
;
A
#
# COMPACT_ATOMS: atom_id res chain seq x y z
N LYS A 1 -57.63 -23.82 -20.73
CA LYS A 1 -56.60 -22.77 -20.99
C LYS A 1 -55.83 -22.59 -19.71
N ALA A 2 -54.64 -23.19 -19.62
CA ALA A 2 -53.74 -23.07 -18.48
C ALA A 2 -52.80 -21.88 -18.66
N LYS A 3 -52.71 -21.01 -17.66
CA LYS A 3 -51.76 -19.90 -17.58
C LYS A 3 -50.49 -20.36 -16.84
N THR A 4 -49.34 -20.30 -17.51
CA THR A 4 -48.02 -20.53 -16.94
C THR A 4 -47.57 -19.30 -16.16
N PRO A 5 -47.03 -19.41 -14.91
CA PRO A 5 -46.46 -18.27 -14.21
C PRO A 5 -45.01 -18.01 -14.62
N ALA A 6 -44.70 -16.75 -14.83
CA ALA A 6 -43.37 -16.25 -15.16
C ALA A 6 -42.40 -16.40 -13.98
N LYS A 7 -41.18 -16.86 -14.26
CA LYS A 7 -40.08 -17.05 -13.32
C LYS A 7 -39.36 -15.73 -13.12
N THR A 8 -39.55 -15.08 -11.97
CA THR A 8 -38.82 -13.87 -11.56
C THR A 8 -37.42 -14.27 -11.09
N THR A 9 -36.39 -13.87 -11.83
CA THR A 9 -34.99 -13.99 -11.40
C THR A 9 -34.67 -12.89 -10.41
N ALA A 10 -34.44 -13.24 -9.17
CA ALA A 10 -33.96 -12.34 -8.13
C ALA A 10 -32.50 -11.94 -8.40
N LYS A 11 -32.28 -10.65 -8.60
CA LYS A 11 -30.96 -10.03 -8.77
C LYS A 11 -30.38 -9.81 -7.37
N THR A 12 -29.32 -10.52 -7.04
CA THR A 12 -28.56 -10.33 -5.79
C THR A 12 -27.95 -8.94 -5.78
N PRO A 13 -28.15 -8.13 -4.71
CA PRO A 13 -27.50 -6.81 -4.65
C PRO A 13 -26.01 -6.98 -4.37
N ALA A 14 -25.18 -6.37 -5.20
CA ALA A 14 -23.76 -6.22 -4.97
C ALA A 14 -23.56 -5.41 -3.67
N LYS A 15 -22.79 -5.96 -2.74
CA LYS A 15 -22.45 -5.34 -1.47
C LYS A 15 -21.48 -4.18 -1.76
N THR A 16 -22.01 -2.96 -1.81
CA THR A 16 -21.23 -1.73 -1.91
C THR A 16 -20.39 -1.62 -0.63
N VAL A 17 -19.08 -1.75 -0.76
CA VAL A 17 -18.14 -1.42 0.32
C VAL A 17 -18.15 0.09 0.43
N ALA A 18 -18.73 0.61 1.51
CA ALA A 18 -18.74 2.05 1.79
C ALA A 18 -17.29 2.54 1.94
N ALA A 19 -16.94 3.58 1.18
CA ALA A 19 -15.69 4.30 1.32
C ALA A 19 -15.60 4.86 2.75
N VAL A 20 -14.62 4.39 3.51
CA VAL A 20 -14.32 4.91 4.86
C VAL A 20 -13.60 6.24 4.67
N LYS A 21 -14.31 7.34 4.89
CA LYS A 21 -13.73 8.69 4.96
C LYS A 21 -12.73 8.74 6.11
N PRO A 22 -11.47 9.11 5.89
CA PRO A 22 -10.50 9.24 6.97
C PRO A 22 -10.86 10.45 7.83
N ALA A 23 -11.46 10.20 9.00
CA ALA A 23 -11.46 11.20 10.07
C ALA A 23 -10.04 11.30 10.62
N ALA A 24 -9.56 12.51 10.91
CA ALA A 24 -8.29 12.70 11.64
C ALA A 24 -8.36 11.88 12.93
N SER A 25 -7.67 10.75 12.94
CA SER A 25 -7.74 9.79 14.04
C SER A 25 -6.97 10.34 15.23
N THR A 26 -7.61 10.40 16.40
CA THR A 26 -6.93 10.61 17.67
C THR A 26 -6.17 9.34 18.13
N ALA A 27 -6.33 8.25 17.40
CA ALA A 27 -5.67 6.98 17.65
C ALA A 27 -4.16 7.06 17.38
N GLU A 28 -3.41 6.24 18.09
CA GLU A 28 -1.98 6.04 17.90
C GLU A 28 -1.76 4.76 17.06
N PHE A 29 -0.64 4.69 16.36
CA PHE A 29 -0.23 3.40 15.81
C PHE A 29 0.54 2.59 16.87
N ASN A 30 0.41 1.26 16.79
CA ASN A 30 1.24 0.32 17.54
C ASN A 30 1.74 -0.74 16.56
N ILE A 31 3.04 -0.82 16.36
CA ILE A 31 3.66 -1.89 15.59
C ILE A 31 4.22 -2.92 16.57
N ASN A 32 3.83 -4.18 16.41
CA ASN A 32 4.38 -5.32 17.13
C ASN A 32 4.99 -6.29 16.12
N GLY A 33 6.31 -6.43 16.15
CA GLY A 33 7.04 -7.31 15.27
C GLY A 33 7.54 -8.57 15.96
N THR A 34 7.49 -9.69 15.24
CA THR A 34 8.15 -10.94 15.61
C THR A 34 8.95 -11.43 14.42
N VAL A 35 10.27 -11.51 14.57
CA VAL A 35 11.18 -11.91 13.50
C VAL A 35 12.17 -12.97 13.97
N THR A 36 12.58 -13.83 13.04
CA THR A 36 13.57 -14.89 13.28
C THR A 36 14.87 -14.62 12.53
N GLY A 37 15.95 -15.31 12.90
CA GLY A 37 17.24 -15.25 12.21
C GLY A 37 18.12 -14.02 12.54
N PHE A 38 17.66 -13.09 13.35
CA PHE A 38 18.46 -11.95 13.85
C PHE A 38 19.06 -12.26 15.22
N ASN A 39 20.21 -11.66 15.51
CA ASN A 39 20.86 -11.75 16.82
C ASN A 39 20.07 -10.96 17.88
N GLU A 40 20.12 -11.44 19.11
CA GLU A 40 19.62 -10.68 20.27
C GLU A 40 20.29 -9.30 20.35
N GLY A 41 19.52 -8.27 20.65
CA GLY A 41 20.03 -6.90 20.72
C GLY A 41 20.23 -6.20 19.36
N ALA A 42 19.85 -6.83 18.24
CA ALA A 42 19.87 -6.17 16.93
C ALA A 42 19.07 -4.87 16.98
N THR A 43 19.59 -3.79 16.40
CA THR A 43 18.85 -2.52 16.30
C THR A 43 17.73 -2.64 15.29
N VAL A 44 16.57 -2.07 15.62
CA VAL A 44 15.42 -1.96 14.73
C VAL A 44 15.03 -0.50 14.65
N GLU A 45 15.01 0.05 13.47
CA GLU A 45 14.70 1.46 13.21
C GLU A 45 13.45 1.59 12.35
N LEU A 46 12.57 2.52 12.71
CA LEU A 46 11.45 2.96 11.88
C LEU A 46 11.86 4.27 11.20
N LEU A 47 11.94 4.24 9.88
CA LEU A 47 12.35 5.37 9.06
C LEU A 47 11.17 5.95 8.30
N ASN A 48 11.23 7.25 8.06
CA ASN A 48 10.40 7.91 7.06
C ASN A 48 10.75 7.37 5.66
N GLY A 49 9.78 6.85 4.94
CA GLY A 49 10.02 6.21 3.64
C GLY A 49 10.36 7.18 2.50
N GLN A 50 10.09 8.48 2.68
CA GLN A 50 10.42 9.52 1.69
C GLN A 50 11.81 10.12 1.93
N THR A 51 12.11 10.44 3.19
CA THR A 51 13.36 11.15 3.54
C THR A 51 14.49 10.21 3.98
N GLY A 52 14.17 8.97 4.34
CA GLY A 52 15.10 8.01 4.94
C GLY A 52 15.51 8.36 6.37
N ALA A 53 14.93 9.41 6.98
CA ALA A 53 15.25 9.80 8.34
C ALA A 53 14.70 8.78 9.35
N THR A 54 15.53 8.42 10.35
CA THR A 54 15.11 7.59 11.48
C THR A 54 14.17 8.38 12.38
N GLU A 55 12.95 7.90 12.57
CA GLU A 55 11.94 8.50 13.44
C GLU A 55 11.89 7.83 14.82
N LEU A 56 11.98 6.51 14.84
CA LEU A 56 11.99 5.71 16.08
C LEU A 56 13.06 4.63 16.00
N SER A 57 13.60 4.25 17.16
CA SER A 57 14.56 3.16 17.27
C SER A 57 14.28 2.31 18.50
N THR A 58 14.51 1.01 18.37
CA THR A 58 14.41 0.03 19.46
C THR A 58 15.44 -1.08 19.26
N ILE A 59 15.48 -2.04 20.17
CA ILE A 59 16.31 -3.25 20.05
C ILE A 59 15.44 -4.50 20.03
N LEU A 60 15.90 -5.50 19.31
CA LEU A 60 15.26 -6.80 19.26
C LEU A 60 15.49 -7.55 20.56
N LYS A 61 14.42 -8.06 21.20
CA LYS A 61 14.45 -8.87 22.42
C LYS A 61 13.66 -10.15 22.19
N ALA A 62 14.31 -11.28 22.32
CA ALA A 62 13.70 -12.60 22.08
C ALA A 62 12.94 -12.65 20.73
N GLY A 63 13.53 -12.08 19.66
CA GLY A 63 12.95 -12.01 18.34
C GLY A 63 11.76 -11.03 18.20
N LYS A 64 11.53 -10.16 19.18
CA LYS A 64 10.40 -9.20 19.20
C LYS A 64 10.86 -7.76 19.25
N PHE A 65 10.11 -6.88 18.60
CA PHE A 65 10.26 -5.43 18.68
C PHE A 65 8.90 -4.74 18.69
N SER A 66 8.85 -3.50 19.13
CA SER A 66 7.64 -2.69 19.06
C SER A 66 7.95 -1.22 18.85
N PHE A 67 7.05 -0.55 18.14
CA PHE A 67 7.02 0.90 18.00
C PHE A 67 5.62 1.41 18.34
N LYS A 68 5.57 2.59 18.93
CA LYS A 68 4.34 3.31 19.23
C LYS A 68 4.51 4.77 18.87
N GLY A 69 3.50 5.36 18.26
CA GLY A 69 3.52 6.76 17.89
C GLY A 69 2.19 7.20 17.31
N LYS A 70 2.19 8.41 16.78
CA LYS A 70 1.02 9.03 16.15
C LYS A 70 1.45 9.70 14.87
N MET A 71 0.60 9.65 13.86
CA MET A 71 0.78 10.35 12.59
C MET A 71 -0.48 11.13 12.24
N GLU A 72 -0.33 12.21 11.50
CA GLU A 72 -1.45 13.05 11.05
C GLU A 72 -2.19 12.40 9.88
N ARG A 73 -1.45 11.68 9.05
CA ARG A 73 -1.95 10.98 7.86
C ARG A 73 -1.17 9.69 7.62
N PRO A 74 -1.74 8.72 6.90
CA PRO A 74 -1.02 7.53 6.48
C PRO A 74 0.23 7.88 5.67
N GLU A 75 1.34 7.19 5.96
CA GLU A 75 2.63 7.45 5.35
C GLU A 75 3.40 6.16 5.07
N PHE A 76 4.31 6.23 4.11
CA PHE A 76 5.22 5.15 3.80
C PHE A 76 6.37 5.12 4.82
N LYS A 77 6.56 3.97 5.45
CA LYS A 77 7.59 3.74 6.45
C LYS A 77 8.47 2.55 6.07
N ILE A 78 9.69 2.56 6.56
CA ILE A 78 10.66 1.48 6.40
C ILE A 78 11.04 0.97 7.79
N VAL A 79 10.96 -0.35 8.00
CA VAL A 79 11.52 -1.00 9.20
C VAL A 79 12.84 -1.64 8.81
N LEU A 80 13.92 -1.12 9.36
CA LEU A 80 15.29 -1.49 9.02
C LEU A 80 15.99 -2.15 10.21
N PHE A 81 16.71 -3.24 9.95
CA PHE A 81 17.45 -3.98 10.97
C PHE A 81 18.96 -3.77 10.81
N ASN A 82 19.63 -3.38 11.90
CA ASN A 82 21.09 -3.12 11.92
C ASN A 82 21.57 -2.18 10.81
N ARG A 83 20.73 -1.30 10.30
CA ARG A 83 20.98 -0.39 9.17
C ARG A 83 21.40 -1.11 7.88
N GLN A 84 20.88 -2.33 7.67
CA GLN A 84 21.23 -3.18 6.52
C GLN A 84 19.99 -3.51 5.69
N GLN A 85 20.17 -3.62 4.38
CA GLN A 85 19.19 -4.18 3.48
C GLN A 85 19.24 -5.72 3.54
N PRO A 86 18.14 -6.42 3.20
CA PRO A 86 16.82 -5.86 2.85
C PRO A 86 16.04 -5.34 4.06
N TYR A 87 14.94 -4.62 3.81
CA TYR A 87 14.09 -3.98 4.82
C TYR A 87 12.61 -4.30 4.60
N ILE A 88 11.77 -4.02 5.59
CA ILE A 88 10.31 -4.15 5.48
C ILE A 88 9.73 -2.80 5.09
N THR A 89 8.87 -2.77 4.09
CA THR A 89 8.08 -1.61 3.73
C THR A 89 6.69 -1.69 4.35
N VAL A 90 6.21 -0.60 4.92
CA VAL A 90 4.90 -0.52 5.55
C VAL A 90 4.22 0.78 5.13
N PHE A 91 3.02 0.70 4.58
CA PHE A 91 2.17 1.88 4.49
C PHE A 91 1.38 1.98 5.79
N LEU A 92 1.86 2.83 6.69
CA LEU A 92 1.39 2.90 8.08
C LEU A 92 0.30 3.94 8.24
N ASP A 93 -0.73 3.59 9.00
CA ASP A 93 -1.75 4.48 9.52
C ASP A 93 -1.84 4.34 11.06
N ASN A 94 -2.73 5.09 11.72
CA ASN A 94 -2.92 5.02 13.17
C ASN A 94 -3.71 3.76 13.56
N SER A 95 -3.12 2.59 13.36
CA SER A 95 -3.71 1.27 13.65
C SER A 95 -2.75 0.36 14.41
N ASN A 96 -3.27 -0.79 14.86
CA ASN A 96 -2.47 -1.84 15.46
C ASN A 96 -1.92 -2.76 14.38
N VAL A 97 -0.62 -2.71 14.15
CA VAL A 97 0.07 -3.46 13.10
C VAL A 97 0.86 -4.60 13.70
N THR A 98 0.74 -5.77 13.10
CA THR A 98 1.57 -6.95 13.42
C THR A 98 2.47 -7.27 12.24
N ILE A 99 3.76 -7.42 12.50
CA ILE A 99 4.78 -7.80 11.51
C ILE A 99 5.36 -9.17 11.88
N THR A 100 5.39 -10.08 10.92
CA THR A 100 6.04 -11.39 11.09
C THR A 100 6.96 -11.67 9.90
N GLY A 101 8.21 -12.09 10.18
CA GLY A 101 9.18 -12.32 9.12
C GLY A 101 10.38 -13.14 9.56
N ASP A 102 11.23 -13.43 8.58
CA ASP A 102 12.53 -14.08 8.78
C ASP A 102 13.62 -13.25 8.11
N LYS A 103 14.81 -13.21 8.71
CA LYS A 103 15.93 -12.42 8.21
C LYS A 103 16.28 -12.73 6.75
N ALA A 104 16.19 -13.99 6.33
CA ALA A 104 16.55 -14.39 4.97
C ALA A 104 15.56 -13.85 3.91
N THR A 105 14.33 -13.51 4.31
CA THR A 105 13.24 -13.03 3.44
C THR A 105 12.52 -11.85 4.09
N ILE A 106 13.26 -10.97 4.75
CA ILE A 106 12.68 -9.90 5.57
C ILE A 106 11.85 -8.91 4.75
N ASP A 107 12.21 -8.70 3.50
CA ASP A 107 11.48 -7.91 2.52
C ASP A 107 10.09 -8.49 2.15
N LYS A 108 9.89 -9.79 2.42
CA LYS A 108 8.62 -10.52 2.23
C LYS A 108 7.87 -10.75 3.54
N SER A 109 8.19 -9.98 4.57
CA SER A 109 7.51 -10.07 5.85
C SER A 109 6.02 -9.82 5.71
N LYS A 110 5.23 -10.58 6.46
CA LYS A 110 3.80 -10.39 6.52
C LYS A 110 3.47 -9.20 7.44
N VAL A 111 2.74 -8.23 6.91
CA VAL A 111 2.24 -7.05 7.63
C VAL A 111 0.72 -7.10 7.65
N ILE A 112 0.12 -7.04 8.82
CA ILE A 112 -1.34 -7.07 8.99
C ILE A 112 -1.79 -6.01 9.99
N GLY A 113 -3.03 -5.52 9.84
CA GLY A 113 -3.66 -4.60 10.78
C GLY A 113 -3.71 -3.14 10.32
N SER A 114 -2.93 -2.74 9.30
CA SER A 114 -3.08 -1.44 8.64
C SER A 114 -3.99 -1.58 7.41
N PRO A 115 -5.17 -0.93 7.37
CA PRO A 115 -5.99 -0.84 6.17
C PRO A 115 -5.25 -0.19 4.99
N SER A 116 -4.42 0.83 5.27
CA SER A 116 -3.63 1.51 4.25
C SER A 116 -2.57 0.58 3.64
N HIS A 117 -1.91 -0.27 4.46
CA HIS A 117 -0.97 -1.27 3.95
C HIS A 117 -1.68 -2.34 3.11
N THR A 118 -2.85 -2.79 3.55
CA THR A 118 -3.66 -3.76 2.79
C THR A 118 -4.02 -3.21 1.41
N ALA A 119 -4.44 -1.95 1.32
CA ALA A 119 -4.72 -1.30 0.04
C ALA A 119 -3.46 -1.17 -0.84
N PHE A 120 -2.31 -0.85 -0.22
CA PHE A 120 -1.02 -0.80 -0.89
C PHE A 120 -0.60 -2.15 -1.48
N GLU A 121 -0.70 -3.24 -0.69
CA GLU A 121 -0.41 -4.59 -1.18
C GLU A 121 -1.36 -5.00 -2.31
N GLN A 122 -2.65 -4.73 -2.18
CA GLN A 122 -3.63 -5.05 -3.22
C GLN A 122 -3.31 -4.33 -4.54
N PHE A 123 -2.96 -3.05 -4.47
CA PHE A 123 -2.54 -2.29 -5.64
C PHE A 123 -1.27 -2.87 -6.27
N ASN A 124 -0.22 -3.12 -5.49
CA ASN A 124 1.02 -3.70 -5.99
C ASN A 124 0.82 -5.09 -6.59
N ASN A 125 0.05 -5.96 -5.93
CA ASN A 125 -0.25 -7.31 -6.42
C ASN A 125 -1.04 -7.27 -7.74
N SER A 126 -1.91 -6.27 -7.92
CA SER A 126 -2.62 -6.09 -9.18
C SER A 126 -1.69 -5.71 -10.35
N LEU A 127 -0.55 -5.08 -10.04
CA LEU A 127 0.49 -4.71 -11.02
C LEU A 127 1.55 -5.81 -11.22
N GLU A 128 1.56 -6.87 -10.41
CA GLU A 128 2.56 -7.95 -10.50
C GLU A 128 2.68 -8.55 -11.92
N PRO A 129 1.58 -8.84 -12.67
CA PRO A 129 1.67 -9.35 -14.03
C PRO A 129 2.32 -8.37 -15.03
N TYR A 130 2.46 -7.10 -14.65
CA TYR A 130 2.95 -6.01 -15.50
C TYR A 130 4.29 -5.44 -15.06
N GLN A 131 5.04 -6.14 -14.21
CA GLN A 131 6.31 -5.64 -13.65
C GLN A 131 7.35 -5.29 -14.72
N SER A 132 7.37 -6.00 -15.85
CA SER A 132 8.29 -5.71 -16.96
C SER A 132 8.08 -4.31 -17.56
N VAL A 133 6.85 -3.76 -17.50
CA VAL A 133 6.55 -2.41 -18.00
C VAL A 133 7.26 -1.32 -17.19
N PHE A 134 7.58 -1.60 -15.92
CA PHE A 134 8.26 -0.66 -15.02
C PHE A 134 9.77 -0.87 -14.94
N ALA A 135 10.28 -1.93 -15.53
CA ALA A 135 11.72 -2.21 -15.54
C ALA A 135 12.41 -1.45 -16.67
N PRO A 136 13.62 -0.88 -16.46
CA PRO A 136 14.35 -0.15 -17.50
C PRO A 136 14.60 -0.97 -18.77
N ASP A 137 14.89 -2.27 -18.62
CA ASP A 137 15.15 -3.20 -19.71
C ASP A 137 14.05 -4.27 -19.82
N GLY A 138 12.83 -3.95 -19.37
CA GLY A 138 11.71 -4.89 -19.37
C GLY A 138 11.16 -5.13 -20.77
N GLU A 139 10.95 -6.39 -21.12
CA GLU A 139 10.28 -6.76 -22.37
C GLU A 139 8.76 -6.71 -22.17
N TYR A 140 8.09 -5.90 -22.98
CA TYR A 140 6.63 -5.80 -22.99
C TYR A 140 6.13 -5.34 -24.37
N ASP A 141 4.91 -5.72 -24.68
CA ASP A 141 4.21 -5.23 -25.87
C ASP A 141 3.26 -4.06 -25.54
N SER A 142 2.72 -3.42 -26.57
CA SER A 142 1.80 -2.29 -26.44
C SER A 142 0.49 -2.69 -25.71
N ALA A 143 0.07 -3.94 -25.83
CA ALA A 143 -1.14 -4.43 -25.17
C ALA A 143 -0.92 -4.60 -23.65
N MET A 144 0.26 -5.05 -23.24
CA MET A 144 0.64 -5.14 -21.83
C MET A 144 0.73 -3.75 -21.20
N LEU A 145 1.40 -2.80 -21.89
CA LEU A 145 1.47 -1.41 -21.46
C LEU A 145 0.07 -0.80 -21.29
N ALA A 146 -0.79 -0.95 -22.30
CA ALA A 146 -2.16 -0.43 -22.22
C ALA A 146 -2.97 -1.02 -21.07
N LYS A 147 -2.81 -2.31 -20.77
CA LYS A 147 -3.48 -2.95 -19.63
C LYS A 147 -2.98 -2.41 -18.30
N ALA A 148 -1.66 -2.22 -18.13
CA ALA A 148 -1.09 -1.63 -16.93
C ALA A 148 -1.61 -0.20 -16.71
N MET A 149 -1.61 0.62 -17.76
CA MET A 149 -2.13 2.00 -17.73
C MET A 149 -3.61 2.04 -17.35
N ASN A 150 -4.44 1.19 -17.97
CA ASN A 150 -5.87 1.12 -17.67
C ASN A 150 -6.12 0.69 -16.22
N LEU A 151 -5.38 -0.30 -15.72
CA LEU A 151 -5.50 -0.76 -14.34
C LEU A 151 -5.19 0.37 -13.35
N ILE A 152 -4.10 1.12 -13.58
CA ILE A 152 -3.75 2.24 -12.72
C ILE A 152 -4.79 3.36 -12.82
N HIS A 153 -5.22 3.70 -14.04
CA HIS A 153 -6.26 4.69 -14.28
C HIS A 153 -7.57 4.34 -13.53
N ASP A 154 -8.01 3.09 -13.63
CA ASP A 154 -9.22 2.61 -12.95
C ASP A 154 -9.06 2.65 -11.42
N PHE A 155 -7.88 2.30 -10.92
CA PHE A 155 -7.57 2.43 -9.49
C PHE A 155 -7.68 3.89 -9.04
N VAL A 156 -7.04 4.83 -9.73
CA VAL A 156 -7.06 6.26 -9.40
C VAL A 156 -8.49 6.81 -9.43
N THR A 157 -9.27 6.48 -10.46
CA THR A 157 -10.64 6.99 -10.62
C THR A 157 -11.62 6.44 -9.59
N THR A 158 -11.41 5.22 -9.10
CA THR A 158 -12.28 4.56 -8.12
C THR A 158 -11.87 4.78 -6.66
N HIS A 159 -10.61 5.18 -6.41
CA HIS A 159 -10.06 5.36 -5.05
C HIS A 159 -9.48 6.77 -4.83
N LYS A 160 -10.20 7.80 -5.27
CA LYS A 160 -9.74 9.21 -5.28
C LYS A 160 -9.32 9.75 -3.90
N ASP A 161 -9.88 9.20 -2.83
CA ASP A 161 -9.68 9.56 -1.42
C ASP A 161 -8.67 8.65 -0.71
N SER A 162 -8.13 7.65 -1.40
CA SER A 162 -7.13 6.74 -0.81
C SER A 162 -5.74 7.37 -0.78
N TYR A 163 -5.05 7.24 0.34
CA TYR A 163 -3.65 7.67 0.48
C TYR A 163 -2.66 6.90 -0.43
N ILE A 164 -3.10 5.80 -1.05
CA ILE A 164 -2.32 5.06 -2.04
C ILE A 164 -2.42 5.70 -3.43
N THR A 165 -3.47 6.46 -3.70
CA THR A 165 -3.75 6.99 -5.03
C THR A 165 -2.67 7.95 -5.56
N PRO A 166 -2.02 8.82 -4.77
CA PRO A 166 -0.87 9.58 -5.25
C PRO A 166 0.28 8.70 -5.76
N LEU A 167 0.54 7.56 -5.09
CA LEU A 167 1.53 6.59 -5.56
C LEU A 167 1.11 5.97 -6.90
N ALA A 168 -0.17 5.67 -7.08
CA ALA A 168 -0.69 5.16 -8.33
C ALA A 168 -0.50 6.18 -9.48
N VAL A 169 -0.71 7.47 -9.25
CA VAL A 169 -0.44 8.53 -10.24
C VAL A 169 1.05 8.57 -10.60
N ILE A 170 1.95 8.45 -9.61
CA ILE A 170 3.40 8.36 -9.87
C ILE A 170 3.73 7.13 -10.74
N ARG A 171 3.13 5.98 -10.44
CA ARG A 171 3.30 4.75 -11.25
C ARG A 171 2.78 4.93 -12.68
N TYR A 172 1.64 5.61 -12.84
CA TYR A 172 1.13 5.95 -14.17
C TYR A 172 2.14 6.80 -14.96
N ASN A 173 2.65 7.87 -14.34
CA ASN A 173 3.63 8.77 -14.97
C ASN A 173 4.92 8.07 -15.40
N GLN A 174 5.34 7.01 -14.68
CA GLN A 174 6.54 6.24 -15.04
C GLN A 174 6.43 5.52 -16.39
N ILE A 175 5.21 5.20 -16.84
CA ILE A 175 4.99 4.35 -18.02
C ILE A 175 4.18 5.06 -19.12
N ALA A 176 3.49 6.17 -18.82
CA ALA A 176 2.55 6.79 -19.74
C ALA A 176 3.22 7.69 -20.79
N ASP A 177 4.38 8.26 -20.49
CA ASP A 177 5.03 9.32 -21.30
C ASP A 177 4.05 10.42 -21.79
N ASP A 178 3.04 10.71 -20.93
CA ASP A 178 1.92 11.62 -21.24
C ASP A 178 1.62 12.48 -19.99
N VAL A 179 2.24 13.65 -19.97
CA VAL A 179 2.12 14.61 -18.86
C VAL A 179 0.67 15.10 -18.71
N VAL A 180 -0.06 15.27 -19.82
CA VAL A 180 -1.44 15.79 -19.77
C VAL A 180 -2.35 14.81 -19.06
N LYS A 181 -2.30 13.54 -19.41
CA LYS A 181 -3.10 12.50 -18.73
C LYS A 181 -2.68 12.30 -17.29
N THR A 182 -1.38 12.41 -16.98
CA THR A 182 -0.89 12.35 -15.60
C THR A 182 -1.47 13.51 -14.78
N GLU A 183 -1.49 14.73 -15.32
CA GLU A 183 -2.08 15.89 -14.68
C GLU A 183 -3.59 15.74 -14.49
N GLU A 184 -4.31 15.21 -15.48
CA GLU A 184 -5.74 14.89 -15.34
C GLU A 184 -5.99 13.93 -14.17
N LEU A 185 -5.20 12.84 -14.04
CA LEU A 185 -5.30 11.90 -12.93
C LEU A 185 -4.97 12.56 -11.59
N TYR A 186 -3.95 13.40 -11.53
CA TYR A 186 -3.61 14.15 -10.32
C TYR A 186 -4.76 15.10 -9.93
N ASN A 187 -5.40 15.76 -10.89
CA ASN A 187 -6.44 16.74 -10.64
C ASN A 187 -7.73 16.15 -10.08
N ILE A 188 -8.02 14.88 -10.30
CA ILE A 188 -9.19 14.20 -9.74
C ILE A 188 -8.98 13.68 -8.30
N LEU A 189 -7.76 13.71 -7.74
CA LEU A 189 -7.49 13.33 -6.37
C LEU A 189 -8.23 14.24 -5.38
N ASP A 190 -8.56 13.67 -4.21
CA ASP A 190 -9.05 14.48 -3.08
C ASP A 190 -8.03 15.60 -2.78
N PRO A 191 -8.48 16.85 -2.57
CA PRO A 191 -7.59 17.97 -2.24
C PRO A 191 -6.65 17.73 -1.07
N GLN A 192 -7.04 16.90 -0.08
CA GLN A 192 -6.22 16.54 1.07
C GLN A 192 -4.98 15.70 0.68
N LEU A 193 -5.03 15.00 -0.46
CA LEU A 193 -3.93 14.18 -0.97
C LEU A 193 -2.95 14.97 -1.84
N LYS A 194 -3.30 16.18 -2.26
CA LYS A 194 -2.47 17.05 -3.12
C LYS A 194 -1.50 17.94 -2.35
N VAL A 195 -1.62 17.98 -1.02
CA VAL A 195 -0.73 18.75 -0.16
C VAL A 195 0.52 17.91 0.11
N THR A 196 1.60 18.31 -0.52
CA THR A 196 2.96 17.78 -0.29
C THR A 196 3.71 18.68 0.68
#